data_2f4746da2be9fe758fa681037a3655ae
#
_entry.id   2f4746da2be9fe758fa681037a3655ae
#
_cell.length_a   1.000
_cell.length_b   1.000
_cell.length_c   1.000
_cell.angle_alpha   90.00
_cell.angle_beta   90.00
_cell.angle_gamma   90.00
#
_symmetry.space_group_name_H-M   'P 1'
#
loop_
_entity.id
_entity.type
_entity.pdbx_description
1 polymer ?
#
loop_
_entity_poly.entity_id
_entity_poly.type
_entity_poly.pdbx_seq_one_letter_code
_entity_poly.pdbx_strand_id
1 'polypeptide(L)'
;MKEEFKISLAQIRCDAANKTENLRRIEKTVIKAKKEFADMVIFPELSLTGYVVRDQIYELAETVPGPSTTILESIAKRTKLHIIFGMPELSGKTQATIYNTAVLVGPKGFIGKYRKMYLPTHSVFEEKRYFRPGYEAAVFDTELGKIGLIICYDIFFPEVSRLTRLKGAQLIVCISASPAVRRTFFETLTTARALENTAFLAFV
;
A
#
# COMPACT_ATOMS: atom_id res chain seq x y z
N MET A 1 16.83 -13.29 8.21
CA MET A 1 16.41 -11.88 8.17
C MET A 1 17.62 -11.03 7.90
N LYS A 2 17.51 -10.05 7.01
CA LYS A 2 18.59 -9.13 6.71
C LYS A 2 18.72 -8.16 7.91
N GLU A 3 19.92 -7.96 8.46
CA GLU A 3 20.13 -7.08 9.62
C GLU A 3 19.84 -5.61 9.29
N GLU A 4 20.21 -5.19 8.07
CA GLU A 4 19.94 -3.85 7.55
C GLU A 4 19.37 -3.95 6.15
N PHE A 5 18.37 -3.14 5.83
CA PHE A 5 17.84 -3.00 4.49
C PHE A 5 17.38 -1.56 4.21
N LYS A 6 17.42 -1.18 2.96
CA LYS A 6 17.14 0.18 2.50
C LYS A 6 15.76 0.27 1.88
N ILE A 7 14.93 1.17 2.39
CA ILE A 7 13.59 1.45 1.87
C ILE A 7 13.62 2.75 1.06
N SER A 8 13.03 2.71 -0.13
CA SER A 8 12.70 3.90 -0.91
C SER A 8 11.23 4.25 -0.71
N LEU A 9 10.95 5.41 -0.14
CA LEU A 9 9.59 5.98 -0.05
C LEU A 9 9.33 6.79 -1.32
N ALA A 10 8.48 6.27 -2.19
CA ALA A 10 8.25 6.81 -3.52
C ALA A 10 7.07 7.80 -3.52
N GLN A 11 7.31 9.02 -3.08
CA GLN A 11 6.34 10.10 -3.18
C GLN A 11 6.21 10.55 -4.64
N ILE A 12 5.30 9.94 -5.38
CA ILE A 12 5.07 10.22 -6.81
C ILE A 12 3.69 10.80 -7.07
N ARG A 13 3.57 11.60 -8.11
CA ARG A 13 2.27 11.99 -8.65
C ARG A 13 1.63 10.80 -9.36
N CYS A 14 0.39 10.49 -9.03
CA CYS A 14 -0.43 9.49 -9.71
C CYS A 14 -1.53 10.19 -10.50
N ASP A 15 -1.58 9.94 -11.81
CA ASP A 15 -2.60 10.53 -12.68
C ASP A 15 -3.92 9.77 -12.51
N ALA A 16 -5.00 10.53 -12.31
CA ALA A 16 -6.34 9.94 -12.14
C ALA A 16 -6.75 9.16 -13.40
N ALA A 17 -7.25 7.94 -13.17
CA ALA A 17 -7.74 7.01 -14.19
C ALA A 17 -6.73 6.59 -15.27
N ASN A 18 -5.44 6.88 -15.11
CA ASN A 18 -4.41 6.54 -16.12
C ASN A 18 -3.46 5.44 -15.61
N LYS A 19 -3.96 4.19 -15.56
CA LYS A 19 -3.18 3.03 -15.10
C LYS A 19 -1.87 2.85 -15.88
N THR A 20 -1.90 3.03 -17.19
CA THR A 20 -0.72 2.83 -18.04
C THR A 20 0.41 3.78 -17.67
N GLU A 21 0.12 5.06 -17.54
CA GLU A 21 1.13 6.05 -17.18
C GLU A 21 1.60 5.87 -15.72
N ASN A 22 0.69 5.52 -14.82
CA ASN A 22 1.05 5.25 -13.42
C ASN A 22 1.96 4.02 -13.31
N LEU A 23 1.68 2.92 -14.03
CA LEU A 23 2.56 1.75 -14.10
C LEU A 23 3.94 2.11 -14.64
N ARG A 24 4.01 2.93 -15.70
CA ARG A 24 5.27 3.41 -16.27
C ARG A 24 6.08 4.22 -15.24
N ARG A 25 5.43 5.09 -14.46
CA ARG A 25 6.08 5.85 -13.38
C ARG A 25 6.54 4.97 -12.24
N ILE A 26 5.73 3.99 -11.86
CA ILE A 26 6.10 3.00 -10.85
C ILE A 26 7.35 2.25 -11.31
N GLU A 27 7.36 1.70 -12.52
CA GLU A 27 8.53 0.99 -13.06
C GLU A 27 9.78 1.86 -13.09
N LYS A 28 9.69 3.09 -13.61
CA LYS A 28 10.81 4.04 -13.64
C LYS A 28 11.36 4.31 -12.23
N THR A 29 10.48 4.46 -11.26
CA THR A 29 10.86 4.71 -9.87
C THR A 29 11.52 3.48 -9.23
N VAL A 30 11.01 2.28 -9.50
CA VAL A 30 11.63 1.03 -9.05
C VAL A 30 13.03 0.86 -9.63
N ILE A 31 13.21 1.15 -10.93
CA ILE A 31 14.53 1.10 -11.58
C ILE A 31 15.50 2.11 -10.94
N LYS A 32 15.02 3.33 -10.63
CA LYS A 32 15.84 4.34 -9.93
C LYS A 32 16.22 3.85 -8.53
N ALA A 33 15.28 3.36 -7.74
CA ALA A 33 15.53 2.84 -6.41
C ALA A 33 16.52 1.67 -6.42
N LYS A 34 16.46 0.80 -7.43
CA LYS A 34 17.45 -0.27 -7.63
C LYS A 34 18.87 0.26 -7.83
N LYS A 35 19.03 1.33 -8.62
CA LYS A 35 20.35 1.98 -8.81
C LYS A 35 20.89 2.61 -7.52
N GLU A 36 20.00 2.99 -6.61
CA GLU A 36 20.32 3.53 -5.29
C GLU A 36 20.43 2.43 -4.19
N PHE A 37 20.50 1.15 -4.60
CA PHE A 37 20.65 -0.01 -3.72
C PHE A 37 19.51 -0.19 -2.71
N ALA A 38 18.28 0.22 -3.04
CA ALA A 38 17.13 -0.10 -2.22
C ALA A 38 16.85 -1.61 -2.25
N ASP A 39 16.22 -2.11 -1.19
CA ASP A 39 15.70 -3.47 -1.05
C ASP A 39 14.18 -3.51 -1.21
N MET A 40 13.53 -2.37 -0.91
CA MET A 40 12.09 -2.20 -0.99
C MET A 40 11.74 -0.81 -1.54
N VAL A 41 10.65 -0.76 -2.32
CA VAL A 41 10.03 0.52 -2.75
C VAL A 41 8.58 0.52 -2.32
N ILE A 42 8.15 1.61 -1.69
CA ILE A 42 6.78 1.77 -1.20
C ILE A 42 6.14 2.94 -1.95
N PHE A 43 4.99 2.69 -2.56
CA PHE A 43 4.20 3.66 -3.31
C PHE A 43 2.94 4.08 -2.54
N PRO A 44 2.34 5.25 -2.87
CA PRO A 44 1.16 5.76 -2.20
C PRO A 44 -0.08 4.88 -2.35
N GLU A 45 -1.07 5.15 -1.51
CA GLU A 45 -2.44 4.62 -1.61
C GLU A 45 -3.01 4.90 -3.01
N LEU A 46 -3.68 3.88 -3.59
CA LEU A 46 -4.26 3.94 -4.94
C LEU A 46 -3.29 4.44 -6.02
N SER A 47 -2.00 4.19 -5.86
CA SER A 47 -0.95 4.66 -6.78
C SER A 47 -1.12 4.14 -8.21
N LEU A 48 -1.82 3.02 -8.39
CA LEU A 48 -2.10 2.45 -9.71
C LEU A 48 -3.11 3.30 -10.51
N THR A 49 -4.10 3.89 -9.84
CA THR A 49 -5.23 4.57 -10.51
C THR A 49 -5.31 6.06 -10.22
N GLY A 50 -4.56 6.55 -9.22
CA GLY A 50 -4.85 7.82 -8.58
C GLY A 50 -6.04 7.68 -7.62
N TYR A 51 -6.16 8.64 -6.69
CA TYR A 51 -7.17 8.59 -5.62
C TYR A 51 -8.55 9.09 -6.07
N VAL A 52 -8.61 10.20 -6.81
CA VAL A 52 -9.88 10.85 -7.19
C VAL A 52 -10.29 10.40 -8.59
N VAL A 53 -10.89 9.21 -8.69
CA VAL A 53 -11.37 8.65 -9.96
C VAL A 53 -12.90 8.50 -10.02
N ARG A 54 -13.60 8.70 -8.89
CA ARG A 54 -15.06 8.61 -8.77
C ARG A 54 -15.61 7.29 -9.33
N ASP A 55 -16.69 7.35 -10.10
CA ASP A 55 -17.38 6.17 -10.63
C ASP A 55 -16.55 5.34 -11.62
N GLN A 56 -15.47 5.92 -12.21
CA GLN A 56 -14.53 5.17 -13.04
C GLN A 56 -13.79 4.06 -12.26
N ILE A 57 -13.86 4.07 -10.93
CA ILE A 57 -13.24 3.05 -10.09
C ILE A 57 -13.69 1.63 -10.46
N TYR A 58 -14.94 1.46 -10.93
CA TYR A 58 -15.51 0.17 -11.32
C TYR A 58 -14.83 -0.43 -12.54
N GLU A 59 -14.42 0.41 -13.50
CA GLU A 59 -13.69 0.00 -14.72
C GLU A 59 -12.19 -0.20 -14.46
N LEU A 60 -11.66 0.49 -13.45
CA LEU A 60 -10.24 0.48 -13.13
C LEU A 60 -9.85 -0.66 -12.19
N ALA A 61 -10.81 -1.18 -11.41
CA ALA A 61 -10.56 -2.23 -10.43
C ALA A 61 -10.17 -3.56 -11.11
N GLU A 62 -9.20 -4.24 -10.51
CA GLU A 62 -8.70 -5.54 -10.98
C GLU A 62 -8.71 -6.54 -9.84
N THR A 63 -8.81 -7.83 -10.15
CA THR A 63 -8.55 -8.87 -9.15
C THR A 63 -7.11 -8.81 -8.64
N VAL A 64 -6.86 -9.31 -7.45
CA VAL A 64 -5.51 -9.44 -6.89
C VAL A 64 -5.28 -10.89 -6.45
N PRO A 65 -4.35 -11.63 -7.12
CA PRO A 65 -3.55 -11.18 -8.28
C PRO A 65 -4.38 -10.92 -9.54
N GLY A 66 -3.85 -10.07 -10.43
CA GLY A 66 -4.48 -9.64 -11.68
C GLY A 66 -3.45 -9.01 -12.65
N PRO A 67 -3.91 -8.38 -13.75
CA PRO A 67 -3.01 -7.88 -14.79
C PRO A 67 -1.90 -6.96 -14.28
N SER A 68 -2.26 -5.91 -13.52
CA SER A 68 -1.27 -4.97 -12.96
C SER A 68 -0.36 -5.63 -11.93
N THR A 69 -0.89 -6.54 -11.11
CA THR A 69 -0.09 -7.31 -10.16
C THR A 69 0.95 -8.14 -10.89
N THR A 70 0.59 -8.82 -11.99
CA THR A 70 1.51 -9.63 -12.80
C THR A 70 2.64 -8.80 -13.40
N ILE A 71 2.34 -7.59 -13.88
CA ILE A 71 3.37 -6.66 -14.38
C ILE A 71 4.35 -6.30 -13.26
N LEU A 72 3.84 -5.91 -12.09
CA LEU A 72 4.67 -5.50 -10.95
C LEU A 72 5.46 -6.67 -10.34
N GLU A 73 4.91 -7.89 -10.36
CA GLU A 73 5.69 -9.10 -10.04
C GLU A 73 6.88 -9.30 -10.99
N SER A 74 6.67 -9.11 -12.29
CA SER A 74 7.74 -9.22 -13.28
C SER A 74 8.85 -8.19 -13.00
N ILE A 75 8.47 -6.95 -12.68
CA ILE A 75 9.41 -5.89 -12.31
C ILE A 75 10.15 -6.26 -11.01
N ALA A 76 9.45 -6.73 -9.98
CA ALA A 76 10.04 -7.15 -8.71
C ALA A 76 11.06 -8.29 -8.90
N LYS A 77 10.71 -9.31 -9.70
CA LYS A 77 11.61 -10.43 -10.05
C LYS A 77 12.87 -9.96 -10.77
N ARG A 78 12.73 -9.09 -11.78
CA ARG A 78 13.83 -8.55 -12.57
C ARG A 78 14.76 -7.67 -11.74
N THR A 79 14.22 -6.84 -10.86
CA THR A 79 14.98 -5.89 -10.05
C THR A 79 15.44 -6.49 -8.73
N LYS A 80 14.88 -7.61 -8.30
CA LYS A 80 15.08 -8.24 -6.98
C LYS A 80 14.68 -7.32 -5.82
N LEU A 81 13.65 -6.49 -6.03
CA LEU A 81 13.11 -5.58 -5.02
C LEU A 81 11.75 -6.06 -4.53
N HIS A 82 11.44 -5.74 -3.27
CA HIS A 82 10.07 -5.77 -2.78
C HIS A 82 9.37 -4.48 -3.21
N ILE A 83 8.12 -4.59 -3.66
CA ILE A 83 7.32 -3.45 -4.10
C ILE A 83 5.99 -3.47 -3.36
N ILE A 84 5.64 -2.36 -2.70
CA ILE A 84 4.33 -2.15 -2.08
C ILE A 84 3.64 -1.03 -2.84
N PHE A 85 2.40 -1.26 -3.28
CA PHE A 85 1.61 -0.29 -4.03
C PHE A 85 0.12 -0.39 -3.67
N GLY A 86 -0.63 0.69 -3.91
CA GLY A 86 -2.07 0.75 -3.68
C GLY A 86 -2.87 0.64 -4.97
N MET A 87 -4.01 -0.09 -4.92
CA MET A 87 -4.91 -0.24 -6.06
C MET A 87 -6.35 -0.52 -5.63
N PRO A 88 -7.35 -0.22 -6.48
CA PRO A 88 -8.70 -0.74 -6.29
C PRO A 88 -8.72 -2.22 -6.68
N GLU A 89 -9.12 -3.06 -5.72
CA GLU A 89 -9.24 -4.51 -5.92
C GLU A 89 -10.70 -4.89 -6.20
N LEU A 90 -10.95 -5.56 -7.31
CA LEU A 90 -12.21 -6.22 -7.59
C LEU A 90 -12.27 -7.57 -6.86
N SER A 91 -13.34 -7.81 -6.11
CA SER A 91 -13.55 -9.10 -5.46
C SER A 91 -13.69 -10.23 -6.47
N GLY A 92 -12.85 -11.26 -6.35
CA GLY A 92 -12.99 -12.47 -7.16
C GLY A 92 -14.27 -13.29 -6.89
N LYS A 93 -14.96 -13.01 -5.76
CA LYS A 93 -16.18 -13.74 -5.38
C LYS A 93 -17.46 -13.13 -5.94
N THR A 94 -17.51 -11.82 -6.09
CA THR A 94 -18.76 -11.08 -6.40
C THR A 94 -18.51 -10.03 -7.45
N GLN A 95 -17.79 -9.96 -8.34
CA GLN A 95 -17.53 -8.96 -9.41
C GLN A 95 -18.14 -7.54 -9.24
N ALA A 96 -18.82 -7.30 -8.11
CA ALA A 96 -19.50 -6.07 -7.75
C ALA A 96 -18.92 -5.38 -6.50
N THR A 97 -17.96 -6.03 -5.81
CA THR A 97 -17.38 -5.51 -4.58
C THR A 97 -15.95 -5.06 -4.84
N ILE A 98 -15.66 -3.82 -4.48
CA ILE A 98 -14.33 -3.22 -4.64
C ILE A 98 -13.74 -2.90 -3.27
N TYR A 99 -12.43 -3.12 -3.12
CA TYR A 99 -11.66 -2.80 -1.92
C TYR A 99 -10.53 -1.82 -2.26
N ASN A 100 -10.20 -0.93 -1.33
CA ASN A 100 -8.96 -0.18 -1.36
C ASN A 100 -7.87 -1.09 -0.79
N THR A 101 -6.93 -1.50 -1.63
CA THR A 101 -6.00 -2.59 -1.32
C THR A 101 -4.55 -2.18 -1.47
N ALA A 102 -3.73 -2.49 -0.47
CA ALA A 102 -2.28 -2.49 -0.54
C ALA A 102 -1.79 -3.88 -0.95
N VAL A 103 -0.93 -3.93 -1.93
CA VAL A 103 -0.36 -5.17 -2.49
C VAL A 103 1.14 -5.20 -2.25
N LEU A 104 1.65 -6.33 -1.82
CA LEU A 104 3.08 -6.61 -1.67
C LEU A 104 3.50 -7.70 -2.67
N VAL A 105 4.44 -7.36 -3.52
CA VAL A 105 5.13 -8.30 -4.41
C VAL A 105 6.64 -8.28 -4.12
N GLY A 106 7.32 -9.34 -4.43
CA GLY A 106 8.77 -9.45 -4.18
C GLY A 106 9.50 -10.25 -5.24
N PRO A 107 10.79 -10.52 -5.02
CA PRO A 107 11.63 -11.25 -5.98
C PRO A 107 11.10 -12.61 -6.40
N LYS A 108 10.30 -13.26 -5.55
CA LYS A 108 9.67 -14.57 -5.79
C LYS A 108 8.25 -14.49 -6.35
N GLY A 109 7.67 -13.29 -6.48
CA GLY A 109 6.33 -13.04 -7.00
C GLY A 109 5.41 -12.37 -5.99
N PHE A 110 4.11 -12.65 -6.10
CA PHE A 110 3.09 -12.15 -5.17
C PHE A 110 3.30 -12.71 -3.76
N ILE A 111 3.29 -11.82 -2.77
CA ILE A 111 3.46 -12.19 -1.36
C ILE A 111 2.13 -12.09 -0.62
N GLY A 112 1.39 -10.98 -0.83
CA GLY A 112 0.12 -10.81 -0.18
C GLY A 112 -0.52 -9.45 -0.43
N LYS A 113 -1.67 -9.25 0.21
CA LYS A 113 -2.46 -8.03 0.11
C LYS A 113 -3.16 -7.70 1.42
N TYR A 114 -3.44 -6.42 1.62
CA TYR A 114 -4.22 -5.90 2.73
C TYR A 114 -5.35 -5.03 2.20
N ARG A 115 -6.57 -5.22 2.69
CA ARG A 115 -7.74 -4.40 2.38
C ARG A 115 -7.98 -3.40 3.49
N LYS A 116 -8.10 -2.12 3.15
CA LYS A 116 -8.34 -1.03 4.10
C LYS A 116 -9.56 -1.33 4.99
N MET A 117 -9.38 -1.22 6.30
CA MET A 117 -10.44 -1.52 7.27
C MET A 117 -11.31 -0.31 7.54
N TYR A 118 -10.73 0.88 7.65
CA TYR A 118 -11.44 2.11 7.98
C TYR A 118 -11.52 3.05 6.78
N LEU A 119 -12.73 3.24 6.27
CA LEU A 119 -13.01 4.02 5.07
C LEU A 119 -13.52 5.41 5.46
N PRO A 120 -12.76 6.50 5.24
CA PRO A 120 -13.21 7.84 5.53
C PRO A 120 -14.38 8.24 4.62
N THR A 121 -15.38 8.91 5.21
CA THR A 121 -16.57 9.43 4.50
C THR A 121 -16.90 10.80 5.07
N HIS A 122 -15.92 11.69 5.11
CA HIS A 122 -16.07 13.06 5.60
C HIS A 122 -15.18 13.99 4.77
N SER A 123 -15.56 15.25 4.69
CA SER A 123 -14.87 16.26 3.89
C SER A 123 -14.81 15.83 2.40
N VAL A 124 -13.62 15.71 1.84
CA VAL A 124 -13.38 15.33 0.42
C VAL A 124 -13.37 13.82 0.19
N PHE A 125 -13.53 13.02 1.24
CA PHE A 125 -13.45 11.57 1.17
C PHE A 125 -14.83 10.94 1.03
N GLU A 126 -14.99 10.05 0.06
CA GLU A 126 -16.24 9.32 -0.21
C GLU A 126 -15.98 7.80 -0.28
N GLU A 127 -15.01 7.28 0.48
CA GLU A 127 -14.55 5.91 0.27
C GLU A 127 -15.64 4.85 0.48
N LYS A 128 -16.55 5.02 1.46
CA LYS A 128 -17.66 4.07 1.69
C LYS A 128 -18.67 4.00 0.53
N ARG A 129 -18.68 4.99 -0.36
CA ARG A 129 -19.49 4.97 -1.56
C ARG A 129 -19.02 3.90 -2.55
N TYR A 130 -17.70 3.71 -2.63
CA TYR A 130 -17.06 2.90 -3.66
C TYR A 130 -16.49 1.60 -3.11
N PHE A 131 -15.95 1.62 -1.90
CA PHE A 131 -15.22 0.50 -1.33
C PHE A 131 -15.99 -0.19 -0.21
N ARG A 132 -15.74 -1.48 -0.05
CA ARG A 132 -16.08 -2.25 1.14
C ARG A 132 -14.89 -2.30 2.11
N PRO A 133 -15.12 -2.29 3.43
CA PRO A 133 -14.05 -2.43 4.40
C PRO A 133 -13.46 -3.84 4.37
N GLY A 134 -12.13 -3.93 4.60
CA GLY A 134 -11.48 -5.14 5.05
C GLY A 134 -11.78 -5.43 6.52
N TYR A 135 -11.38 -6.60 7.00
CA TYR A 135 -11.65 -7.03 8.39
C TYR A 135 -10.47 -7.80 9.01
N GLU A 136 -9.35 -7.90 8.33
CA GLU A 136 -8.19 -8.64 8.81
C GLU A 136 -6.92 -7.80 8.77
N ALA A 137 -6.17 -7.78 9.88
CA ALA A 137 -4.81 -7.27 9.88
C ALA A 137 -3.91 -8.25 9.11
N ALA A 138 -3.08 -7.71 8.22
CA ALA A 138 -2.22 -8.50 7.35
C ALA A 138 -0.74 -8.31 7.69
N VAL A 139 -0.05 -9.42 7.90
CA VAL A 139 1.40 -9.48 8.13
C VAL A 139 1.98 -10.58 7.26
N PHE A 140 3.08 -10.29 6.58
CA PHE A 140 3.71 -11.18 5.62
C PHE A 140 5.16 -11.44 5.98
N ASP A 141 5.56 -12.69 5.91
CA ASP A 141 6.95 -13.10 6.03
C ASP A 141 7.71 -12.78 4.74
N THR A 142 8.81 -12.07 4.87
CA THR A 142 9.71 -11.74 3.76
C THR A 142 11.17 -11.99 4.15
N GLU A 143 12.06 -11.94 3.19
CA GLU A 143 13.51 -12.00 3.45
C GLU A 143 14.03 -10.77 4.23
N LEU A 144 13.24 -9.68 4.24
CA LEU A 144 13.53 -8.45 4.98
C LEU A 144 12.94 -8.45 6.40
N GLY A 145 12.17 -9.49 6.74
CA GLY A 145 11.47 -9.61 8.03
C GLY A 145 9.96 -9.64 7.85
N LYS A 146 9.23 -9.55 8.97
CA LYS A 146 7.77 -9.54 9.00
C LYS A 146 7.23 -8.14 8.75
N ILE A 147 6.51 -7.98 7.64
CA ILE A 147 5.97 -6.68 7.17
C ILE A 147 4.46 -6.68 7.33
N GLY A 148 3.95 -5.71 8.09
CA GLY A 148 2.53 -5.44 8.21
C GLY A 148 2.11 -4.30 7.30
N LEU A 149 0.89 -4.38 6.74
CA LEU A 149 0.34 -3.35 5.86
C LEU A 149 -0.88 -2.70 6.51
N ILE A 150 -0.95 -1.38 6.44
CA ILE A 150 -2.11 -0.56 6.77
C ILE A 150 -2.26 0.55 5.71
N ILE A 151 -3.45 1.16 5.60
CA ILE A 151 -3.71 2.18 4.60
C ILE A 151 -4.27 3.45 5.24
N CYS A 152 -3.52 4.55 5.14
CA CYS A 152 -3.96 5.93 5.38
C CYS A 152 -4.78 6.09 6.67
N TYR A 153 -6.12 6.15 6.56
CA TYR A 153 -7.02 6.40 7.68
C TYR A 153 -6.98 5.31 8.77
N ASP A 154 -6.53 4.10 8.45
CA ASP A 154 -6.33 3.03 9.43
C ASP A 154 -5.40 3.45 10.58
N ILE A 155 -4.44 4.35 10.33
CA ILE A 155 -3.47 4.81 11.34
C ILE A 155 -4.13 5.58 12.50
N PHE A 156 -5.33 6.15 12.28
CA PHE A 156 -6.09 6.84 13.32
C PHE A 156 -6.65 5.87 14.38
N PHE A 157 -6.75 4.59 14.03
CA PHE A 157 -7.27 3.53 14.89
C PHE A 157 -6.10 2.71 15.46
N PRO A 158 -5.73 2.90 16.75
CA PRO A 158 -4.57 2.22 17.33
C PRO A 158 -4.68 0.70 17.26
N GLU A 159 -5.90 0.17 17.25
CA GLU A 159 -6.19 -1.25 17.16
C GLU A 159 -5.59 -1.90 15.91
N VAL A 160 -5.62 -1.20 14.76
CA VAL A 160 -5.09 -1.76 13.51
C VAL A 160 -3.58 -1.97 13.60
N SER A 161 -2.85 -0.96 14.05
CA SER A 161 -1.40 -1.05 14.24
C SER A 161 -1.05 -2.07 15.34
N ARG A 162 -1.83 -2.10 16.43
CA ARG A 162 -1.64 -3.05 17.52
C ARG A 162 -1.85 -4.49 17.07
N LEU A 163 -2.94 -4.79 16.37
CA LEU A 163 -3.21 -6.12 15.82
C LEU A 163 -2.13 -6.56 14.83
N THR A 164 -1.69 -5.63 13.97
CA THR A 164 -0.59 -5.88 13.03
C THR A 164 0.70 -6.23 13.78
N ARG A 165 1.04 -5.50 14.85
CA ARG A 165 2.21 -5.80 15.70
C ARG A 165 2.07 -7.14 16.43
N LEU A 166 0.90 -7.43 16.99
CA LEU A 166 0.64 -8.71 17.70
C LEU A 166 0.74 -9.92 16.78
N LYS A 167 0.44 -9.77 15.49
CA LYS A 167 0.71 -10.78 14.45
C LYS A 167 2.20 -10.90 14.09
N GLY A 168 3.05 -10.10 14.71
CA GLY A 168 4.50 -10.20 14.61
C GLY A 168 5.18 -9.21 13.65
N ALA A 169 4.48 -8.21 13.12
CA ALA A 169 5.09 -7.21 12.24
C ALA A 169 6.26 -6.51 12.94
N GLN A 170 7.40 -6.44 12.27
CA GLN A 170 8.59 -5.71 12.68
C GLN A 170 8.65 -4.34 12.01
N LEU A 171 8.15 -4.27 10.77
CA LEU A 171 7.91 -3.04 10.03
C LEU A 171 6.42 -2.95 9.70
N ILE A 172 5.79 -1.83 10.07
CA ILE A 172 4.43 -1.48 9.64
C ILE A 172 4.56 -0.48 8.49
N VAL A 173 3.99 -0.79 7.35
CA VAL A 173 3.95 0.10 6.19
C VAL A 173 2.55 0.70 6.08
N CYS A 174 2.48 2.03 6.10
CA CYS A 174 1.27 2.81 5.89
C CYS A 174 1.37 3.57 4.57
N ILE A 175 0.66 3.10 3.55
CA ILE A 175 0.52 3.85 2.29
C ILE A 175 -0.64 4.84 2.41
N SER A 176 -0.48 6.05 1.84
CA SER A 176 -1.46 7.12 2.04
C SER A 176 -1.63 8.02 0.82
N ALA A 177 -2.81 8.65 0.69
CA ALA A 177 -3.12 9.72 -0.24
C ALA A 177 -3.78 10.89 0.51
N SER A 178 -3.09 11.39 1.51
CA SER A 178 -3.60 12.39 2.45
C SER A 178 -3.38 13.82 1.96
N PRO A 179 -4.35 14.74 2.20
CA PRO A 179 -4.14 16.16 1.94
C PRO A 179 -3.04 16.75 2.83
N ALA A 180 -2.22 17.64 2.26
CA ALA A 180 -1.11 18.29 2.98
C ALA A 180 -1.55 19.00 4.28
N VAL A 181 -2.77 19.53 4.34
CA VAL A 181 -3.35 20.17 5.53
C VAL A 181 -3.46 19.22 6.73
N ARG A 182 -3.43 17.91 6.52
CA ARG A 182 -3.48 16.88 7.58
C ARG A 182 -2.10 16.39 8.02
N ARG A 183 -1.03 16.95 7.49
CA ARG A 183 0.35 16.52 7.71
C ARG A 183 0.68 16.32 9.21
N THR A 184 0.40 17.30 10.04
CA THR A 184 0.71 17.25 11.48
C THR A 184 0.04 16.07 12.19
N PHE A 185 -1.21 15.73 11.82
CA PHE A 185 -1.89 14.57 12.38
C PHE A 185 -1.16 13.27 12.02
N PHE A 186 -0.77 13.11 10.76
CA PHE A 186 -0.05 11.92 10.33
C PHE A 186 1.35 11.81 10.93
N GLU A 187 2.09 12.91 11.05
CA GLU A 187 3.39 12.93 11.72
C GLU A 187 3.29 12.51 13.21
N THR A 188 2.27 13.02 13.91
CA THR A 188 2.01 12.63 15.31
C THR A 188 1.62 11.14 15.40
N LEU A 189 0.70 10.69 14.56
CA LEU A 189 0.20 9.32 14.62
C LEU A 189 1.25 8.29 14.20
N THR A 190 2.05 8.57 13.17
CA THR A 190 3.14 7.66 12.77
C THR A 190 4.14 7.45 13.90
N THR A 191 4.53 8.53 14.60
CA THR A 191 5.42 8.45 15.74
C THR A 191 4.78 7.67 16.90
N ALA A 192 3.52 7.97 17.24
CA ALA A 192 2.80 7.28 18.30
C ALA A 192 2.68 5.77 18.02
N ARG A 193 2.27 5.40 16.80
CA ARG A 193 2.10 3.98 16.40
C ARG A 193 3.42 3.22 16.42
N ALA A 194 4.53 3.84 16.02
CA ALA A 194 5.85 3.23 16.10
C ALA A 194 6.27 2.98 17.57
N LEU A 195 6.14 3.99 18.41
CA LEU A 195 6.54 3.94 19.84
C LEU A 195 5.71 2.92 20.63
N GLU A 196 4.38 3.03 20.62
CA GLU A 196 3.51 2.18 21.43
C GLU A 196 3.54 0.70 21.02
N ASN A 197 3.95 0.41 19.77
CA ASN A 197 4.05 -0.94 19.24
C ASN A 197 5.48 -1.47 19.22
N THR A 198 6.47 -0.65 19.55
CA THR A 198 7.90 -1.01 19.47
C THR A 198 8.20 -1.65 18.12
N ALA A 199 7.84 -0.96 17.04
CA ALA A 199 7.99 -1.40 15.67
C ALA A 199 8.47 -0.25 14.78
N PHE A 200 9.17 -0.57 13.71
CA PHE A 200 9.42 0.43 12.66
C PHE A 200 8.12 0.76 11.94
N LEU A 201 7.98 2.03 11.53
CA LEU A 201 6.85 2.45 10.72
C LEU A 201 7.35 3.27 9.53
N ALA A 202 6.97 2.86 8.32
CA ALA A 202 7.21 3.58 7.08
C ALA A 202 5.89 4.17 6.58
N PHE A 203 5.87 5.48 6.30
CA PHE A 203 4.72 6.21 5.80
C PHE A 203 5.03 6.89 4.47
N VAL A 204 4.17 6.77 3.47
CA VAL A 204 4.32 7.37 2.14
C VAL A 204 2.97 7.86 1.61
#